data_9d2d4a732a5dcb64c3d150fea6a7ecba
#
_entry.id   9d2d4a732a5dcb64c3d150fea6a7ecba
#
_cell.length_a   1.000
_cell.length_b   1.000
_cell.length_c   1.000
_cell.angle_alpha   90.00
_cell.angle_beta   90.00
_cell.angle_gamma   90.00
#
_symmetry.space_group_name_H-M   'P 1'
#
loop_
_entity.id
_entity.type
_entity.pdbx_description
1 polymer ?
#
loop_
_entity_poly.entity_id
_entity_poly.type
_entity_poly.pdbx_seq_one_letter_code
_entity_poly.pdbx_strand_id
1 'polypeptide(L)'
;MLEKVVIANRGEIALRILRACKELGIKTVAVHSTADRDLKHVLLADETVCIGPAPSVKSYLNIPAIIAAAEVTGADAIHPGYGFLSENADFAEQVERSGFIFIGPTADVIRLMGDKVSAIKAMKKAGVPCVPGSDGPVGSDIVKNKEIAKRIGYPIIIKASGGGGRGMRVVRSEDALEESIAMTKAEAKAAFNNDMVYMEKYLENPRHVEIQVLADTHGNAIYLAERDCSMQRRHQKVVEEAPAPGITEEVRRDIGTRCANACIEIGYRGAGTFEFLYENGEFYFIEMNTRIQVEHPVTEMITGVDLVREQLRIAAGLPLSYKQEDIKVKGHAMECRINAEDPKTFLPSPGKVAHLHSPGGLGVRWDSHVYGGYTVPPHYDSMIAKLITYGDTRDVAIRRMQNALSETIIDGIKTNIPLHELILEDENFQKGGANIHYLEKKLGMYD
;
A
#
# COMPACT_ATOMS: atom_id res chain seq x y z
N MET A 1 18.79 -21.29 -4.42
CA MET A 1 17.73 -20.85 -3.48
C MET A 1 18.41 -20.15 -2.30
N LEU A 2 17.76 -19.18 -1.66
CA LEU A 2 18.26 -18.57 -0.43
C LEU A 2 18.27 -19.60 0.71
N GLU A 3 19.27 -19.56 1.58
CA GLU A 3 19.38 -20.49 2.71
C GLU A 3 18.85 -19.89 4.01
N LYS A 4 19.10 -18.60 4.24
CA LYS A 4 18.70 -17.90 5.46
C LYS A 4 18.33 -16.43 5.19
N VAL A 5 17.18 -15.99 5.71
CA VAL A 5 16.63 -14.67 5.52
C VAL A 5 16.39 -13.97 6.86
N VAL A 6 16.88 -12.73 6.98
CA VAL A 6 16.51 -11.80 8.05
C VAL A 6 15.17 -11.18 7.74
N ILE A 7 14.22 -11.28 8.67
CA ILE A 7 12.93 -10.61 8.59
C ILE A 7 13.04 -9.28 9.31
N ALA A 8 13.23 -8.20 8.55
CA ALA A 8 13.46 -6.85 9.07
C ALA A 8 12.14 -6.09 9.23
N ASN A 9 11.21 -6.68 9.93
CA ASN A 9 9.91 -6.10 10.23
C ASN A 9 9.29 -6.76 11.46
N ARG A 10 8.09 -6.37 11.81
CA ARG A 10 7.33 -6.85 12.95
C ARG A 10 5.87 -7.11 12.58
N GLY A 11 5.09 -7.63 13.54
CA GLY A 11 3.65 -7.79 13.38
C GLY A 11 3.26 -8.91 12.41
N GLU A 12 2.11 -8.74 11.79
CA GLU A 12 1.56 -9.79 10.91
C GLU A 12 2.41 -10.03 9.66
N ILE A 13 3.04 -8.97 9.11
CA ILE A 13 3.86 -9.13 7.90
C ILE A 13 5.13 -9.95 8.18
N ALA A 14 5.72 -9.80 9.36
CA ALA A 14 6.87 -10.62 9.75
C ALA A 14 6.48 -12.10 9.85
N LEU A 15 5.32 -12.41 10.40
CA LEU A 15 4.78 -13.77 10.43
C LEU A 15 4.46 -14.30 9.03
N ARG A 16 3.91 -13.46 8.16
CA ARG A 16 3.63 -13.80 6.75
C ARG A 16 4.90 -14.18 6.00
N ILE A 17 5.97 -13.41 6.17
CA ILE A 17 7.27 -13.69 5.56
C ILE A 17 7.87 -14.98 6.12
N LEU A 18 7.80 -15.17 7.43
CA LEU A 18 8.28 -16.40 8.08
C LEU A 18 7.60 -17.66 7.50
N ARG A 19 6.29 -17.61 7.31
CA ARG A 19 5.53 -18.72 6.70
C ARG A 19 6.03 -19.04 5.29
N ALA A 20 6.21 -18.04 4.46
CA ALA A 20 6.72 -18.21 3.10
C ALA A 20 8.15 -18.79 3.08
N CYS A 21 9.03 -18.31 3.96
CA CYS A 21 10.38 -18.86 4.10
C CYS A 21 10.36 -20.34 4.51
N LYS A 22 9.56 -20.68 5.51
CA LYS A 22 9.45 -22.08 5.98
C LYS A 22 8.92 -23.01 4.91
N GLU A 23 7.93 -22.60 4.13
CA GLU A 23 7.40 -23.37 3.00
C GLU A 23 8.46 -23.63 1.92
N LEU A 24 9.39 -22.72 1.73
CA LEU A 24 10.52 -22.87 0.79
C LEU A 24 11.74 -23.54 1.39
N GLY A 25 11.70 -23.96 2.66
CA GLY A 25 12.84 -24.55 3.36
C GLY A 25 13.94 -23.56 3.69
N ILE A 26 13.63 -22.28 3.73
CA ILE A 26 14.57 -21.19 4.07
C ILE A 26 14.55 -20.96 5.58
N LYS A 27 15.73 -20.92 6.21
CA LYS A 27 15.86 -20.55 7.62
C LYS A 27 15.55 -19.10 7.85
N THR A 28 15.03 -18.79 9.02
CA THR A 28 14.55 -17.46 9.38
C THR A 28 15.29 -16.87 10.56
N VAL A 29 15.62 -15.58 10.45
CA VAL A 29 16.14 -14.77 11.54
C VAL A 29 15.12 -13.68 11.83
N ALA A 30 14.51 -13.71 13.01
CA ALA A 30 13.63 -12.65 13.47
C ALA A 30 14.43 -11.59 14.22
N VAL A 31 14.45 -10.37 13.69
CA VAL A 31 14.90 -9.22 14.47
C VAL A 31 13.73 -8.64 15.25
N HIS A 32 13.98 -8.12 16.43
CA HIS A 32 12.93 -7.55 17.28
C HIS A 32 13.47 -6.48 18.21
N SER A 33 12.61 -5.53 18.58
CA SER A 33 12.87 -4.63 19.69
C SER A 33 12.65 -5.34 21.03
N THR A 34 13.05 -4.72 22.13
CA THR A 34 12.79 -5.27 23.49
C THR A 34 11.30 -5.42 23.79
N ALA A 35 10.45 -4.58 23.21
CA ALA A 35 8.99 -4.65 23.37
C ALA A 35 8.32 -5.80 22.60
N ASP A 36 9.00 -6.35 21.60
CA ASP A 36 8.45 -7.33 20.66
C ASP A 36 9.00 -8.76 20.86
N ARG A 37 9.57 -9.07 22.01
CA ARG A 37 10.12 -10.40 22.31
C ARG A 37 9.12 -11.55 22.16
N ASP A 38 7.86 -11.25 22.44
CA ASP A 38 6.77 -12.24 22.46
C ASP A 38 5.95 -12.26 21.17
N LEU A 39 6.42 -11.58 20.12
CA LEU A 39 5.78 -11.66 18.80
C LEU A 39 5.82 -13.09 18.27
N LYS A 40 4.74 -13.47 17.59
CA LYS A 40 4.57 -14.84 17.12
C LYS A 40 5.71 -15.31 16.22
N HIS A 41 6.18 -14.47 15.30
CA HIS A 41 7.29 -14.84 14.41
C HIS A 41 8.63 -14.97 15.17
N VAL A 42 8.83 -14.20 16.24
CA VAL A 42 10.02 -14.31 17.11
C VAL A 42 10.05 -15.66 17.80
N LEU A 43 8.90 -16.12 18.30
CA LEU A 43 8.76 -17.43 18.94
C LEU A 43 8.96 -18.61 17.98
N LEU A 44 8.71 -18.40 16.69
CA LEU A 44 8.73 -19.46 15.65
C LEU A 44 9.97 -19.43 14.75
N ALA A 45 10.78 -18.38 14.79
CA ALA A 45 11.97 -18.26 13.97
C ALA A 45 13.07 -19.24 14.38
N ASP A 46 13.95 -19.57 13.43
CA ASP A 46 15.11 -20.42 13.72
C ASP A 46 16.13 -19.72 14.60
N GLU A 47 16.34 -18.41 14.37
CA GLU A 47 17.21 -17.56 15.16
C GLU A 47 16.53 -16.21 15.44
N THR A 48 16.92 -15.55 16.54
CA THR A 48 16.41 -14.24 16.91
C THR A 48 17.53 -13.29 17.31
N VAL A 49 17.38 -12.01 16.99
CA VAL A 49 18.33 -10.95 17.37
C VAL A 49 17.56 -9.75 17.87
N CYS A 50 17.84 -9.31 19.10
CA CYS A 50 17.33 -8.04 19.61
C CYS A 50 18.13 -6.89 19.01
N ILE A 51 17.44 -5.97 18.31
CA ILE A 51 18.06 -4.86 17.59
C ILE A 51 17.96 -3.51 18.29
N GLY A 52 17.39 -3.47 19.49
CA GLY A 52 17.32 -2.24 20.28
C GLY A 52 16.06 -2.12 21.12
N PRO A 53 15.89 -0.95 21.78
CA PRO A 53 14.72 -0.67 22.61
C PRO A 53 13.45 -0.44 21.77
N ALA A 54 12.30 -0.32 22.45
CA ALA A 54 10.98 -0.20 21.84
C ALA A 54 10.82 0.90 20.75
N PRO A 55 11.34 2.13 20.90
CA PRO A 55 11.19 3.15 19.87
C PRO A 55 11.74 2.69 18.51
N SER A 56 10.94 2.82 17.44
CA SER A 56 11.29 2.37 16.10
C SER A 56 12.61 2.97 15.57
N VAL A 57 12.87 4.25 15.88
CA VAL A 57 14.11 4.95 15.48
C VAL A 57 15.36 4.24 16.02
N LYS A 58 15.26 3.61 17.18
CA LYS A 58 16.37 2.90 17.83
C LYS A 58 16.41 1.40 17.54
N SER A 59 15.46 0.88 16.80
CA SER A 59 15.32 -0.56 16.49
C SER A 59 15.03 -0.81 15.02
N TYR A 60 13.75 -0.83 14.60
CA TYR A 60 13.36 -1.17 13.22
C TYR A 60 13.82 -0.17 12.15
N LEU A 61 14.19 1.05 12.52
CA LEU A 61 14.80 2.06 11.65
C LEU A 61 16.32 2.18 11.83
N ASN A 62 16.92 1.34 12.66
CA ASN A 62 18.36 1.32 12.91
C ASN A 62 19.05 0.42 11.87
N ILE A 63 19.50 1.03 10.77
CA ILE A 63 20.13 0.31 9.66
C ILE A 63 21.36 -0.49 10.11
N PRO A 64 22.34 0.07 10.87
CA PRO A 64 23.49 -0.69 11.31
C PRO A 64 23.14 -1.93 12.15
N ALA A 65 22.13 -1.84 13.03
CA ALA A 65 21.71 -2.96 13.87
C ALA A 65 21.11 -4.10 13.05
N ILE A 66 20.32 -3.79 12.02
CA ILE A 66 19.71 -4.79 11.13
C ILE A 66 20.78 -5.48 10.29
N ILE A 67 21.73 -4.74 9.72
CA ILE A 67 22.83 -5.31 8.95
C ILE A 67 23.74 -6.16 9.84
N ALA A 68 24.04 -5.72 11.06
CA ALA A 68 24.79 -6.52 12.02
C ALA A 68 24.09 -7.84 12.36
N ALA A 69 22.77 -7.83 12.48
CA ALA A 69 21.99 -9.05 12.67
C ALA A 69 22.17 -10.04 11.52
N ALA A 70 22.20 -9.57 10.28
CA ALA A 70 22.47 -10.42 9.11
C ALA A 70 23.92 -10.97 9.14
N GLU A 71 24.89 -10.18 9.53
CA GLU A 71 26.29 -10.60 9.62
C GLU A 71 26.50 -11.68 10.67
N VAL A 72 26.03 -11.47 11.90
CA VAL A 72 26.27 -12.41 13.01
C VAL A 72 25.52 -13.72 12.84
N THR A 73 24.45 -13.74 12.11
CA THR A 73 23.66 -14.95 11.82
C THR A 73 24.06 -15.66 10.53
N GLY A 74 24.90 -15.04 9.71
CA GLY A 74 25.28 -15.57 8.42
C GLY A 74 24.11 -15.65 7.42
N ALA A 75 23.20 -14.69 7.44
CA ALA A 75 22.08 -14.64 6.52
C ALA A 75 22.51 -14.27 5.10
N ASP A 76 21.73 -14.70 4.10
CA ASP A 76 21.96 -14.38 2.69
C ASP A 76 21.25 -13.10 2.26
N ALA A 77 20.08 -12.85 2.83
CA ALA A 77 19.17 -11.81 2.38
C ALA A 77 18.38 -11.19 3.54
N ILE A 78 17.84 -10.02 3.27
CA ILE A 78 17.01 -9.25 4.20
C ILE A 78 15.68 -8.92 3.51
N HIS A 79 14.57 -9.30 4.14
CA HIS A 79 13.22 -8.94 3.70
C HIS A 79 12.67 -7.78 4.55
N PRO A 80 12.42 -6.61 3.96
CA PRO A 80 11.99 -5.43 4.71
C PRO A 80 10.49 -5.39 5.02
N GLY A 81 9.68 -6.26 4.44
CA GLY A 81 8.22 -6.21 4.55
C GLY A 81 7.62 -4.93 3.93
N TYR A 82 6.75 -4.29 4.67
CA TYR A 82 6.21 -2.96 4.36
C TYR A 82 6.39 -1.98 5.53
N GLY A 83 6.31 -0.67 5.25
CA GLY A 83 6.64 0.35 6.26
C GLY A 83 8.13 0.34 6.63
N PHE A 84 8.49 0.98 7.73
CA PHE A 84 9.87 1.09 8.21
C PHE A 84 10.89 1.41 7.10
N LEU A 85 11.80 0.49 6.81
CA LEU A 85 12.88 0.67 5.84
C LEU A 85 12.58 0.10 4.45
N SER A 86 11.37 -0.40 4.20
CA SER A 86 11.03 -1.10 2.96
C SER A 86 11.16 -0.25 1.68
N GLU A 87 11.01 1.06 1.80
CA GLU A 87 11.16 2.02 0.70
C GLU A 87 12.31 3.02 0.93
N ASN A 88 13.26 2.63 1.78
CA ASN A 88 14.45 3.42 2.05
C ASN A 88 15.59 2.97 1.11
N ALA A 89 15.92 3.83 0.12
CA ALA A 89 16.92 3.53 -0.87
C ALA A 89 18.34 3.38 -0.27
N ASP A 90 18.67 4.18 0.74
CA ASP A 90 19.97 4.10 1.41
C ASP A 90 20.12 2.77 2.16
N PHE A 91 19.06 2.28 2.77
CA PHE A 91 19.04 0.96 3.38
C PHE A 91 19.28 -0.15 2.35
N ALA A 92 18.51 -0.14 1.25
CA ALA A 92 18.69 -1.12 0.17
C ALA A 92 20.14 -1.12 -0.37
N GLU A 93 20.72 0.06 -0.56
CA GLU A 93 22.10 0.20 -1.02
C GLU A 93 23.11 -0.34 0.00
N GLN A 94 22.95 0.00 1.28
CA GLN A 94 23.85 -0.48 2.34
C GLN A 94 23.77 -1.98 2.53
N VAL A 95 22.58 -2.59 2.42
CA VAL A 95 22.40 -4.04 2.45
C VAL A 95 23.22 -4.72 1.35
N GLU A 96 23.11 -4.24 0.12
CA GLU A 96 23.81 -4.84 -1.02
C GLU A 96 25.32 -4.59 -0.97
N ARG A 97 25.76 -3.40 -0.56
CA ARG A 97 27.18 -3.09 -0.32
C ARG A 97 27.80 -3.95 0.79
N SER A 98 27.01 -4.37 1.75
CA SER A 98 27.44 -5.27 2.82
C SER A 98 27.50 -6.74 2.42
N GLY A 99 27.15 -7.06 1.17
CA GLY A 99 27.20 -8.43 0.62
C GLY A 99 25.93 -9.24 0.82
N PHE A 100 24.84 -8.61 1.23
CA PHE A 100 23.53 -9.26 1.38
C PHE A 100 22.60 -8.92 0.23
N ILE A 101 21.61 -9.77 0.00
CA ILE A 101 20.53 -9.54 -0.98
C ILE A 101 19.43 -8.73 -0.29
N PHE A 102 19.09 -7.57 -0.86
CA PHE A 102 17.88 -6.85 -0.49
C PHE A 102 16.69 -7.46 -1.26
N ILE A 103 15.70 -7.98 -0.53
CA ILE A 103 14.49 -8.55 -1.14
C ILE A 103 13.53 -7.44 -1.51
N GLY A 104 13.65 -6.96 -2.71
CA GLY A 104 12.95 -5.82 -3.25
C GLY A 104 13.65 -5.25 -4.49
N PRO A 105 13.19 -4.10 -5.00
CA PRO A 105 13.84 -3.43 -6.13
C PRO A 105 15.22 -2.88 -5.76
N THR A 106 15.97 -2.43 -6.76
CA THR A 106 17.26 -1.78 -6.55
C THR A 106 17.10 -0.42 -5.86
N ALA A 107 18.14 0.04 -5.19
CA ALA A 107 18.15 1.36 -4.56
C ALA A 107 17.84 2.49 -5.56
N ASP A 108 18.34 2.39 -6.78
CA ASP A 108 18.09 3.39 -7.83
C ASP A 108 16.62 3.44 -8.25
N VAL A 109 15.96 2.31 -8.34
CA VAL A 109 14.53 2.23 -8.64
C VAL A 109 13.70 2.78 -7.47
N ILE A 110 14.08 2.49 -6.23
CA ILE A 110 13.43 3.06 -5.05
C ILE A 110 13.55 4.59 -5.06
N ARG A 111 14.73 5.14 -5.36
CA ARG A 111 14.94 6.58 -5.48
C ARG A 111 14.12 7.20 -6.60
N LEU A 112 14.13 6.57 -7.78
CA LEU A 112 13.36 7.03 -8.93
C LEU A 112 11.87 7.14 -8.62
N MET A 113 11.29 6.09 -8.04
CA MET A 113 9.86 6.03 -7.77
C MET A 113 9.48 6.74 -6.46
N GLY A 114 10.43 6.98 -5.57
CA GLY A 114 10.22 7.75 -4.35
C GLY A 114 10.22 9.28 -4.55
N ASP A 115 10.81 9.77 -5.64
CA ASP A 115 10.72 11.17 -6.04
C ASP A 115 9.53 11.38 -6.95
N LYS A 116 8.53 12.14 -6.49
CA LYS A 116 7.25 12.29 -7.19
C LYS A 116 7.39 12.83 -8.61
N VAL A 117 8.26 13.81 -8.81
CA VAL A 117 8.49 14.42 -10.14
C VAL A 117 9.16 13.42 -11.09
N SER A 118 10.19 12.74 -10.62
CA SER A 118 10.92 11.73 -11.39
C SER A 118 10.03 10.54 -11.72
N ALA A 119 9.21 10.08 -10.76
CA ALA A 119 8.27 8.99 -10.95
C ALA A 119 7.23 9.32 -12.05
N ILE A 120 6.62 10.51 -11.99
CA ILE A 120 5.65 10.93 -13.00
C ILE A 120 6.28 11.02 -14.39
N LYS A 121 7.50 11.58 -14.50
CA LYS A 121 8.23 11.63 -15.77
C LYS A 121 8.51 10.24 -16.33
N ALA A 122 8.97 9.33 -15.49
CA ALA A 122 9.24 7.95 -15.88
C ALA A 122 7.96 7.24 -16.34
N MET A 123 6.86 7.43 -15.62
CA MET A 123 5.57 6.81 -15.95
C MET A 123 4.97 7.39 -17.24
N LYS A 124 5.01 8.70 -17.45
CA LYS A 124 4.60 9.31 -18.73
C LYS A 124 5.40 8.74 -19.90
N LYS A 125 6.71 8.62 -19.76
CA LYS A 125 7.58 8.04 -20.79
C LYS A 125 7.24 6.58 -21.08
N ALA A 126 6.91 5.81 -20.04
CA ALA A 126 6.51 4.41 -20.15
C ALA A 126 5.06 4.20 -20.64
N GLY A 127 4.30 5.27 -20.90
CA GLY A 127 2.92 5.19 -21.37
C GLY A 127 1.88 4.91 -20.30
N VAL A 128 2.22 5.10 -19.02
CA VAL A 128 1.28 5.02 -17.90
C VAL A 128 0.54 6.36 -17.79
N PRO A 129 -0.81 6.37 -17.77
CA PRO A 129 -1.57 7.60 -17.70
C PRO A 129 -1.37 8.30 -16.35
N CYS A 130 -1.08 9.59 -16.41
CA CYS A 130 -0.88 10.45 -15.24
C CYS A 130 -1.89 11.59 -15.22
N VAL A 131 -2.05 12.23 -14.07
CA VAL A 131 -2.92 13.41 -13.95
C VAL A 131 -2.44 14.48 -14.92
N PRO A 132 -3.31 14.97 -15.85
CA PRO A 132 -2.97 16.07 -16.74
C PRO A 132 -2.66 17.35 -15.94
N GLY A 133 -1.58 18.03 -16.31
CA GLY A 133 -1.12 19.23 -15.59
C GLY A 133 -0.45 20.24 -16.50
N SER A 134 0.04 21.31 -15.88
CA SER A 134 0.73 22.40 -16.55
C SER A 134 2.14 22.05 -17.03
N ASP A 135 2.66 20.88 -16.64
CA ASP A 135 4.02 20.40 -16.96
C ASP A 135 5.14 21.39 -16.58
N GLY A 136 4.87 22.23 -15.59
CA GLY A 136 5.76 23.25 -15.09
C GLY A 136 5.01 24.34 -14.32
N PRO A 137 5.72 25.30 -13.73
CA PRO A 137 5.12 26.42 -13.03
C PRO A 137 4.24 27.28 -13.95
N VAL A 138 3.13 27.76 -13.39
CA VAL A 138 2.22 28.68 -14.07
C VAL A 138 2.87 30.07 -14.16
N GLY A 139 3.05 30.55 -15.40
CA GLY A 139 3.64 31.84 -15.68
C GLY A 139 2.72 33.04 -15.39
N SER A 140 3.13 34.22 -15.84
CA SER A 140 2.35 35.46 -15.76
C SER A 140 1.45 35.72 -16.97
N ASP A 141 1.65 34.98 -18.07
CA ASP A 141 0.86 35.11 -19.29
C ASP A 141 -0.49 34.42 -19.14
N ILE A 142 -1.54 35.23 -18.94
CA ILE A 142 -2.89 34.73 -18.72
C ILE A 142 -3.49 34.02 -19.94
N VAL A 143 -3.12 34.42 -21.15
CA VAL A 143 -3.63 33.78 -22.38
C VAL A 143 -3.09 32.35 -22.46
N LYS A 144 -1.80 32.19 -22.22
CA LYS A 144 -1.15 30.88 -22.18
C LYS A 144 -1.70 30.01 -21.04
N ASN A 145 -1.95 30.62 -19.88
CA ASN A 145 -2.53 29.89 -18.74
C ASN A 145 -3.95 29.39 -19.04
N LYS A 146 -4.77 30.19 -19.74
CA LYS A 146 -6.11 29.79 -20.20
C LYS A 146 -6.04 28.62 -21.19
N GLU A 147 -5.09 28.65 -22.13
CA GLU A 147 -4.87 27.53 -23.08
C GLU A 147 -4.47 26.26 -22.35
N ILE A 148 -3.57 26.35 -21.37
CA ILE A 148 -3.16 25.22 -20.53
C ILE A 148 -4.35 24.65 -19.76
N ALA A 149 -5.12 25.50 -19.07
CA ALA A 149 -6.29 25.08 -18.32
C ALA A 149 -7.35 24.42 -19.20
N LYS A 150 -7.59 24.96 -20.40
CA LYS A 150 -8.50 24.37 -21.39
C LYS A 150 -8.03 23.00 -21.88
N ARG A 151 -6.72 22.84 -22.10
CA ARG A 151 -6.12 21.54 -22.47
C ARG A 151 -6.27 20.51 -21.35
N ILE A 152 -6.09 20.90 -20.08
CA ILE A 152 -6.27 20.04 -18.92
C ILE A 152 -7.74 19.63 -18.76
N GLY A 153 -8.66 20.58 -18.98
CA GLY A 153 -10.10 20.43 -18.83
C GLY A 153 -10.57 20.73 -17.40
N TYR A 154 -11.53 21.67 -17.31
CA TYR A 154 -12.15 22.02 -16.02
C TYR A 154 -12.99 20.87 -15.44
N PRO A 155 -13.11 20.76 -14.11
CA PRO A 155 -12.45 21.59 -13.10
C PRO A 155 -10.96 21.29 -12.98
N ILE A 156 -10.17 22.32 -12.66
CA ILE A 156 -8.73 22.20 -12.38
C ILE A 156 -8.45 22.62 -10.93
N ILE A 157 -7.30 22.19 -10.42
CA ILE A 157 -6.78 22.64 -9.13
C ILE A 157 -5.45 23.37 -9.32
N ILE A 158 -5.31 24.50 -8.69
CA ILE A 158 -4.05 25.25 -8.61
C ILE A 158 -3.39 24.89 -7.28
N LYS A 159 -2.12 24.50 -7.31
CA LYS A 159 -1.36 24.04 -6.14
C LYS A 159 -0.07 24.83 -6.01
N ALA A 160 0.25 25.28 -4.79
CA ALA A 160 1.56 25.82 -4.46
C ALA A 160 2.63 24.72 -4.45
N SER A 161 3.84 25.03 -4.91
CA SER A 161 4.96 24.07 -4.97
C SER A 161 5.45 23.60 -3.59
N GLY A 162 5.21 24.35 -2.54
CA GLY A 162 5.71 24.10 -1.18
C GLY A 162 4.71 23.55 -0.19
N GLY A 163 3.46 23.26 -0.57
CA GLY A 163 2.41 23.00 0.41
C GLY A 163 1.54 21.77 0.16
N GLY A 164 1.28 21.04 1.23
CA GLY A 164 0.18 20.08 1.34
C GLY A 164 -1.00 20.74 2.09
N GLY A 165 -2.18 20.83 1.48
CA GLY A 165 -3.41 21.31 2.11
C GLY A 165 -3.62 22.83 2.21
N ARG A 166 -2.57 23.63 2.26
CA ARG A 166 -2.63 25.08 2.16
C ARG A 166 -2.07 25.55 0.81
N GLY A 167 -2.67 26.59 0.21
CA GLY A 167 -2.26 27.07 -1.12
C GLY A 167 -2.78 26.17 -2.25
N MET A 168 -3.99 25.65 -2.10
CA MET A 168 -4.72 24.93 -3.14
C MET A 168 -6.07 25.57 -3.40
N ARG A 169 -6.45 25.69 -4.69
CA ARG A 169 -7.70 26.29 -5.10
C ARG A 169 -8.29 25.59 -6.31
N VAL A 170 -9.53 25.15 -6.19
CA VAL A 170 -10.29 24.54 -7.28
C VAL A 170 -10.91 25.62 -8.15
N VAL A 171 -10.70 25.51 -9.47
CA VAL A 171 -11.23 26.43 -10.48
C VAL A 171 -12.14 25.66 -11.41
N ARG A 172 -13.40 26.08 -11.49
CA ARG A 172 -14.44 25.36 -12.23
C ARG A 172 -14.75 25.93 -13.61
N SER A 173 -14.32 27.18 -13.86
CA SER A 173 -14.54 27.86 -15.12
C SER A 173 -13.39 28.80 -15.47
N GLU A 174 -13.28 29.17 -16.76
CA GLU A 174 -12.23 30.06 -17.26
C GLU A 174 -12.31 31.47 -16.63
N ASP A 175 -13.50 31.95 -16.32
CA ASP A 175 -13.71 33.30 -15.77
C ASP A 175 -13.06 33.49 -14.39
N ALA A 176 -12.98 32.40 -13.60
CA ALA A 176 -12.38 32.43 -12.27
C ALA A 176 -10.86 32.16 -12.28
N LEU A 177 -10.26 31.83 -13.43
CA LEU A 177 -8.89 31.33 -13.50
C LEU A 177 -7.86 32.39 -13.09
N GLU A 178 -7.93 33.58 -13.63
CA GLU A 178 -6.94 34.64 -13.41
C GLU A 178 -6.87 35.07 -11.94
N GLU A 179 -8.03 35.33 -11.34
CA GLU A 179 -8.15 35.69 -9.93
C GLU A 179 -7.63 34.54 -9.03
N SER A 180 -7.99 33.29 -9.34
CA SER A 180 -7.57 32.13 -8.58
C SER A 180 -6.06 31.91 -8.63
N ILE A 181 -5.42 32.14 -9.78
CA ILE A 181 -3.96 32.09 -9.91
C ILE A 181 -3.31 33.17 -9.04
N ALA A 182 -3.78 34.39 -9.13
CA ALA A 182 -3.24 35.54 -8.38
C ALA A 182 -3.35 35.31 -6.86
N MET A 183 -4.51 34.86 -6.40
CA MET A 183 -4.75 34.57 -4.98
C MET A 183 -3.87 33.43 -4.48
N THR A 184 -3.77 32.33 -5.23
CA THR A 184 -2.95 31.17 -4.82
C THR A 184 -1.47 31.53 -4.79
N LYS A 185 -0.96 32.32 -5.75
CA LYS A 185 0.41 32.83 -5.73
C LYS A 185 0.69 33.73 -4.51
N ALA A 186 -0.23 34.60 -4.16
CA ALA A 186 -0.11 35.47 -2.98
C ALA A 186 -0.08 34.62 -1.68
N GLU A 187 -0.98 33.67 -1.54
CA GLU A 187 -1.01 32.74 -0.40
C GLU A 187 0.28 31.92 -0.32
N ALA A 188 0.76 31.40 -1.44
CA ALA A 188 1.99 30.62 -1.52
C ALA A 188 3.22 31.47 -1.12
N LYS A 189 3.29 32.71 -1.58
CA LYS A 189 4.36 33.65 -1.20
C LYS A 189 4.36 33.93 0.30
N ALA A 190 3.18 34.17 0.87
CA ALA A 190 3.04 34.46 2.30
C ALA A 190 3.39 33.23 3.17
N ALA A 191 2.95 32.03 2.78
CA ALA A 191 3.11 30.81 3.58
C ALA A 191 4.50 30.14 3.42
N PHE A 192 5.07 30.17 2.20
CA PHE A 192 6.26 29.39 1.83
C PHE A 192 7.41 30.23 1.28
N ASN A 193 7.25 31.56 1.24
CA ASN A 193 8.17 32.51 0.60
C ASN A 193 8.51 32.14 -0.88
N ASN A 194 7.59 31.42 -1.53
CA ASN A 194 7.70 30.97 -2.92
C ASN A 194 6.33 31.07 -3.58
N ASP A 195 6.23 31.81 -4.67
CA ASP A 195 4.97 32.04 -5.40
C ASP A 195 4.75 31.06 -6.57
N MET A 196 5.58 30.04 -6.69
CA MET A 196 5.42 29.02 -7.71
C MET A 196 4.16 28.20 -7.48
N VAL A 197 3.28 28.17 -8.50
CA VAL A 197 2.06 27.36 -8.51
C VAL A 197 1.97 26.55 -9.79
N TYR A 198 1.25 25.42 -9.69
CA TYR A 198 1.04 24.46 -10.78
C TYR A 198 -0.47 24.28 -10.98
N MET A 199 -0.87 23.92 -12.19
CA MET A 199 -2.23 23.49 -12.48
C MET A 199 -2.28 21.98 -12.72
N GLU A 200 -3.31 21.34 -12.20
CA GLU A 200 -3.62 19.92 -12.46
C GLU A 200 -5.13 19.74 -12.66
N LYS A 201 -5.53 18.66 -13.34
CA LYS A 201 -6.92 18.24 -13.38
C LYS A 201 -7.42 17.97 -11.94
N TYR A 202 -8.56 18.50 -11.61
CA TYR A 202 -9.22 18.23 -10.33
C TYR A 202 -10.16 17.02 -10.48
N LEU A 203 -9.96 16.01 -9.62
CA LEU A 203 -10.81 14.83 -9.54
C LEU A 203 -11.77 15.00 -8.37
N GLU A 204 -13.06 15.01 -8.66
CA GLU A 204 -14.09 15.34 -7.64
C GLU A 204 -14.47 14.13 -6.79
N ASN A 205 -14.65 12.99 -7.42
CA ASN A 205 -15.13 11.76 -6.78
C ASN A 205 -14.34 10.54 -7.23
N PRO A 206 -12.99 10.55 -7.12
CA PRO A 206 -12.19 9.45 -7.60
C PRO A 206 -12.32 8.23 -6.69
N ARG A 207 -12.06 7.06 -7.27
CA ARG A 207 -11.78 5.83 -6.53
C ARG A 207 -10.29 5.62 -6.46
N HIS A 208 -9.82 4.97 -5.42
CA HIS A 208 -8.44 4.50 -5.31
C HIS A 208 -8.38 3.07 -5.87
N VAL A 209 -7.82 2.93 -7.05
CA VAL A 209 -7.63 1.64 -7.72
C VAL A 209 -6.15 1.43 -7.98
N GLU A 210 -5.65 0.26 -7.66
CA GLU A 210 -4.22 -0.04 -7.73
C GLU A 210 -3.95 -1.35 -8.47
N ILE A 211 -2.81 -1.43 -9.17
CA ILE A 211 -2.41 -2.59 -9.97
C ILE A 211 -1.22 -3.28 -9.32
N GLN A 212 -1.39 -4.54 -8.95
CA GLN A 212 -0.32 -5.40 -8.47
C GLN A 212 0.54 -5.87 -9.61
N VAL A 213 1.87 -5.75 -9.46
CA VAL A 213 2.85 -6.27 -10.43
C VAL A 213 3.87 -7.17 -9.76
N LEU A 214 4.44 -8.06 -10.55
CA LEU A 214 5.64 -8.84 -10.23
C LEU A 214 6.60 -8.73 -11.42
N ALA A 215 7.87 -8.51 -11.15
CA ALA A 215 8.92 -8.49 -12.15
C ALA A 215 10.16 -9.24 -11.65
N ASP A 216 10.82 -9.96 -12.56
CA ASP A 216 12.07 -10.68 -12.27
C ASP A 216 13.30 -9.97 -12.86
N THR A 217 14.46 -10.57 -12.70
CA THR A 217 15.74 -10.08 -13.25
C THR A 217 16.03 -10.65 -14.65
N HIS A 218 15.07 -11.36 -15.26
CA HIS A 218 15.18 -12.01 -16.56
C HIS A 218 14.38 -11.30 -17.65
N GLY A 219 13.91 -10.08 -17.40
CA GLY A 219 13.14 -9.28 -18.34
C GLY A 219 11.64 -9.62 -18.40
N ASN A 220 11.12 -10.34 -17.41
CA ASN A 220 9.71 -10.69 -17.32
C ASN A 220 9.00 -9.80 -16.30
N ALA A 221 7.81 -9.32 -16.66
CA ALA A 221 6.91 -8.64 -15.75
C ALA A 221 5.46 -9.03 -16.04
N ILE A 222 4.68 -9.23 -14.99
CA ILE A 222 3.26 -9.54 -15.05
C ILE A 222 2.46 -8.61 -14.14
N TYR A 223 1.17 -8.42 -14.47
CA TYR A 223 0.21 -7.79 -13.58
C TYR A 223 -0.77 -8.85 -13.03
N LEU A 224 -1.30 -8.62 -11.82
CA LEU A 224 -2.15 -9.56 -11.11
C LEU A 224 -3.50 -8.92 -10.74
N ALA A 225 -4.16 -8.35 -11.71
CA ALA A 225 -5.40 -7.62 -11.54
C ALA A 225 -5.25 -6.35 -10.67
N GLU A 226 -6.38 -5.76 -10.35
CA GLU A 226 -6.47 -4.54 -9.55
C GLU A 226 -7.13 -4.80 -8.19
N ARG A 227 -6.87 -3.87 -7.28
CA ARG A 227 -7.58 -3.73 -6.00
C ARG A 227 -8.27 -2.39 -5.93
N ASP A 228 -9.43 -2.35 -5.29
CA ASP A 228 -10.10 -1.12 -4.88
C ASP A 228 -9.84 -0.86 -3.39
N CYS A 229 -9.25 0.28 -3.09
CA CYS A 229 -8.88 0.70 -1.74
C CYS A 229 -9.54 2.04 -1.39
N SER A 230 -10.73 2.31 -1.90
CA SER A 230 -11.45 3.58 -1.74
C SER A 230 -12.03 3.77 -0.34
N MET A 231 -12.27 2.69 0.43
CA MET A 231 -12.72 2.81 1.82
C MET A 231 -11.55 3.25 2.70
N GLN A 232 -11.44 4.56 2.87
CA GLN A 232 -10.34 5.23 3.57
C GLN A 232 -10.87 6.20 4.61
N ARG A 233 -10.08 6.39 5.67
CA ARG A 233 -10.26 7.44 6.66
C ARG A 233 -8.93 8.16 6.85
N ARG A 234 -8.90 9.47 6.62
CA ARG A 234 -7.67 10.29 6.67
C ARG A 234 -6.52 9.69 5.88
N HIS A 235 -6.82 9.25 4.65
CA HIS A 235 -5.89 8.57 3.73
C HIS A 235 -5.38 7.21 4.21
N GLN A 236 -5.96 6.64 5.26
CA GLN A 236 -5.66 5.29 5.72
C GLN A 236 -6.72 4.33 5.18
N LYS A 237 -6.28 3.31 4.47
CA LYS A 237 -7.14 2.26 3.94
C LYS A 237 -7.75 1.46 5.11
N VAL A 238 -9.03 1.18 5.03
CA VAL A 238 -9.81 0.48 6.07
C VAL A 238 -10.33 -0.85 5.55
N VAL A 239 -10.93 -0.83 4.35
CA VAL A 239 -11.40 -2.03 3.63
C VAL A 239 -10.84 -2.00 2.23
N GLU A 240 -10.30 -3.12 1.79
CA GLU A 240 -9.80 -3.33 0.43
C GLU A 240 -10.51 -4.52 -0.22
N GLU A 241 -10.65 -4.49 -1.53
CA GLU A 241 -11.27 -5.58 -2.28
C GLU A 241 -10.63 -5.80 -3.65
N ALA A 242 -10.75 -6.99 -4.18
CA ALA A 242 -10.30 -7.37 -5.51
C ALA A 242 -11.23 -8.43 -6.13
N PRO A 243 -11.50 -8.32 -7.44
CA PRO A 243 -11.20 -7.20 -8.32
C PRO A 243 -12.02 -5.95 -7.98
N ALA A 244 -11.66 -4.81 -8.54
CA ALA A 244 -12.40 -3.57 -8.32
C ALA A 244 -13.78 -3.61 -9.00
N PRO A 245 -14.87 -3.27 -8.29
CA PRO A 245 -16.21 -3.26 -8.89
C PRO A 245 -16.30 -2.37 -10.12
N GLY A 246 -16.92 -2.87 -11.18
CA GLY A 246 -17.21 -2.12 -12.41
C GLY A 246 -16.03 -1.96 -13.37
N ILE A 247 -14.87 -2.51 -13.09
CA ILE A 247 -13.73 -2.52 -14.03
C ILE A 247 -13.80 -3.80 -14.87
N THR A 248 -13.89 -3.63 -16.20
CA THR A 248 -13.97 -4.74 -17.13
C THR A 248 -12.61 -5.43 -17.33
N GLU A 249 -12.63 -6.66 -17.83
CA GLU A 249 -11.41 -7.39 -18.16
C GLU A 249 -10.56 -6.67 -19.22
N GLU A 250 -11.20 -6.03 -20.19
CA GLU A 250 -10.53 -5.25 -21.22
C GLU A 250 -9.77 -4.06 -20.63
N VAL A 251 -10.41 -3.29 -19.77
CA VAL A 251 -9.80 -2.13 -19.06
C VAL A 251 -8.67 -2.61 -18.16
N ARG A 252 -8.87 -3.68 -17.42
CA ARG A 252 -7.83 -4.31 -16.58
C ARG A 252 -6.61 -4.70 -17.39
N ARG A 253 -6.82 -5.34 -18.54
CA ARG A 253 -5.75 -5.78 -19.44
C ARG A 253 -4.96 -4.60 -19.98
N ASP A 254 -5.62 -3.53 -20.40
CA ASP A 254 -4.94 -2.34 -20.94
C ASP A 254 -4.05 -1.69 -19.87
N ILE A 255 -4.61 -1.31 -18.73
CA ILE A 255 -3.83 -0.65 -17.67
C ILE A 255 -2.77 -1.59 -17.08
N GLY A 256 -3.10 -2.86 -16.87
CA GLY A 256 -2.17 -3.87 -16.35
C GLY A 256 -0.97 -4.08 -17.27
N THR A 257 -1.19 -4.17 -18.57
CA THR A 257 -0.11 -4.30 -19.58
C THR A 257 0.81 -3.08 -19.56
N ARG A 258 0.26 -1.89 -19.47
CA ARG A 258 1.06 -0.65 -19.35
C ARG A 258 1.92 -0.65 -18.08
N CYS A 259 1.38 -1.11 -16.96
CA CYS A 259 2.13 -1.23 -15.70
C CYS A 259 3.25 -2.27 -15.81
N ALA A 260 3.00 -3.44 -16.38
CA ALA A 260 4.00 -4.48 -16.60
C ALA A 260 5.13 -3.99 -17.53
N ASN A 261 4.80 -3.31 -18.61
CA ASN A 261 5.79 -2.73 -19.52
C ASN A 261 6.62 -1.63 -18.84
N ALA A 262 6.01 -0.81 -18.01
CA ALA A 262 6.72 0.20 -17.22
C ALA A 262 7.72 -0.44 -16.26
N CYS A 263 7.40 -1.57 -15.64
CA CYS A 263 8.35 -2.32 -14.81
C CYS A 263 9.59 -2.73 -15.59
N ILE A 264 9.42 -3.23 -16.82
CA ILE A 264 10.55 -3.61 -17.69
C ILE A 264 11.39 -2.39 -18.03
N GLU A 265 10.77 -1.28 -18.37
CA GLU A 265 11.47 -0.05 -18.76
C GLU A 265 12.33 0.55 -17.64
N ILE A 266 11.82 0.56 -16.40
CA ILE A 266 12.56 1.10 -15.25
C ILE A 266 13.51 0.09 -14.59
N GLY A 267 13.53 -1.17 -15.05
CA GLY A 267 14.34 -2.23 -14.45
C GLY A 267 13.84 -2.69 -13.07
N TYR A 268 12.53 -2.70 -12.87
CA TYR A 268 11.91 -3.15 -11.62
C TYR A 268 12.13 -4.64 -11.38
N ARG A 269 12.35 -5.02 -10.13
CA ARG A 269 12.37 -6.42 -9.67
C ARG A 269 11.60 -6.57 -8.35
N GLY A 270 10.92 -7.68 -8.17
CA GLY A 270 10.13 -7.99 -6.99
C GLY A 270 8.65 -7.64 -7.15
N ALA A 271 7.95 -7.57 -6.02
CA ALA A 271 6.57 -7.14 -5.97
C ALA A 271 6.46 -5.61 -5.89
N GLY A 272 5.52 -5.05 -6.61
CA GLY A 272 5.24 -3.62 -6.58
C GLY A 272 3.78 -3.34 -6.89
N THR A 273 3.34 -2.13 -6.61
CA THR A 273 1.96 -1.71 -6.85
C THR A 273 1.95 -0.30 -7.43
N PHE A 274 1.25 -0.15 -8.55
CA PHE A 274 0.95 1.15 -9.14
C PHE A 274 -0.37 1.65 -8.56
N GLU A 275 -0.36 2.77 -7.86
CA GLU A 275 -1.58 3.39 -7.33
C GLU A 275 -2.12 4.44 -8.28
N PHE A 276 -3.44 4.39 -8.51
CA PHE A 276 -4.17 5.30 -9.38
C PHE A 276 -5.36 5.92 -8.67
N LEU A 277 -5.69 7.14 -9.07
CA LEU A 277 -7.05 7.66 -8.94
C LEU A 277 -7.82 7.28 -10.20
N TYR A 278 -9.02 6.76 -10.01
CA TYR A 278 -9.90 6.32 -11.10
C TYR A 278 -11.21 7.10 -11.06
N GLU A 279 -11.51 7.81 -12.14
CA GLU A 279 -12.74 8.59 -12.26
C GLU A 279 -13.21 8.60 -13.72
N ASN A 280 -14.51 8.42 -13.93
CA ASN A 280 -15.14 8.47 -15.25
C ASN A 280 -14.48 7.56 -16.30
N GLY A 281 -14.03 6.38 -15.91
CA GLY A 281 -13.39 5.41 -16.81
C GLY A 281 -11.89 5.61 -17.05
N GLU A 282 -11.30 6.66 -16.47
CA GLU A 282 -9.90 7.02 -16.68
C GLU A 282 -9.05 6.75 -15.43
N PHE A 283 -7.83 6.24 -15.65
CA PHE A 283 -6.81 6.04 -14.62
C PHE A 283 -5.83 7.21 -14.59
N TYR A 284 -5.45 7.65 -13.40
CA TYR A 284 -4.46 8.69 -13.19
C TYR A 284 -3.45 8.25 -12.15
N PHE A 285 -2.22 7.98 -12.60
CA PHE A 285 -1.13 7.53 -11.73
C PHE A 285 -0.82 8.56 -10.64
N ILE A 286 -0.70 8.10 -9.41
CA ILE A 286 -0.30 8.91 -8.26
C ILE A 286 1.06 8.52 -7.71
N GLU A 287 1.29 7.24 -7.49
CA GLU A 287 2.56 6.74 -6.96
C GLU A 287 2.76 5.26 -7.23
N MET A 288 3.98 4.77 -7.07
CA MET A 288 4.29 3.36 -7.03
C MET A 288 4.83 2.99 -5.66
N ASN A 289 4.23 1.98 -5.04
CA ASN A 289 4.79 1.35 -3.85
C ASN A 289 5.77 0.27 -4.28
N THR A 290 7.05 0.48 -3.94
CA THR A 290 8.17 -0.38 -4.35
C THR A 290 8.43 -1.51 -3.34
N ARG A 291 7.36 -2.13 -2.87
CA ARG A 291 7.32 -3.15 -1.81
C ARG A 291 6.05 -3.98 -1.89
N ILE A 292 5.96 -5.00 -1.07
CA ILE A 292 4.70 -5.67 -0.77
C ILE A 292 3.76 -4.72 0.00
N GLN A 293 2.46 -4.80 -0.23
CA GLN A 293 1.47 -4.00 0.49
C GLN A 293 0.69 -4.82 1.50
N VAL A 294 0.06 -4.12 2.45
CA VAL A 294 -0.81 -4.72 3.48
C VAL A 294 -1.90 -5.58 2.83
N GLU A 295 -2.53 -5.07 1.79
CA GLU A 295 -3.69 -5.62 1.09
C GLU A 295 -3.36 -6.67 0.00
N HIS A 296 -2.11 -7.13 -0.09
CA HIS A 296 -1.73 -8.19 -1.04
C HIS A 296 -2.57 -9.47 -0.92
N PRO A 297 -3.11 -9.85 0.25
CA PRO A 297 -3.91 -11.07 0.37
C PRO A 297 -5.14 -11.13 -0.52
N VAL A 298 -5.82 -10.02 -0.80
CA VAL A 298 -6.99 -10.06 -1.69
C VAL A 298 -6.62 -10.43 -3.12
N THR A 299 -5.46 -10.00 -3.59
CA THR A 299 -4.89 -10.41 -4.89
C THR A 299 -4.51 -11.88 -4.90
N GLU A 300 -3.89 -12.37 -3.83
CA GLU A 300 -3.54 -13.78 -3.69
C GLU A 300 -4.78 -14.67 -3.75
N MET A 301 -5.87 -14.26 -3.09
CA MET A 301 -7.11 -15.05 -3.05
C MET A 301 -7.79 -15.17 -4.41
N ILE A 302 -7.78 -14.12 -5.24
CA ILE A 302 -8.44 -14.15 -6.56
C ILE A 302 -7.57 -14.70 -7.69
N THR A 303 -6.25 -14.78 -7.49
CA THR A 303 -5.30 -15.26 -8.52
C THR A 303 -4.65 -16.59 -8.19
N GLY A 304 -4.61 -16.97 -6.92
CA GLY A 304 -3.89 -18.15 -6.44
C GLY A 304 -2.35 -17.99 -6.43
N VAL A 305 -1.84 -16.79 -6.63
CA VAL A 305 -0.41 -16.49 -6.60
C VAL A 305 0.04 -16.10 -5.20
N ASP A 306 1.05 -16.76 -4.66
CA ASP A 306 1.70 -16.38 -3.41
C ASP A 306 2.76 -15.30 -3.69
N LEU A 307 2.41 -14.04 -3.41
CA LEU A 307 3.26 -12.90 -3.71
C LEU A 307 4.56 -12.87 -2.91
N VAL A 308 4.53 -13.25 -1.64
CA VAL A 308 5.73 -13.26 -0.79
C VAL A 308 6.68 -14.40 -1.21
N ARG A 309 6.13 -15.55 -1.58
CA ARG A 309 6.91 -16.62 -2.17
C ARG A 309 7.62 -16.18 -3.45
N GLU A 310 6.92 -15.49 -4.33
CA GLU A 310 7.52 -14.96 -5.56
C GLU A 310 8.60 -13.91 -5.26
N GLN A 311 8.43 -13.04 -4.26
CA GLN A 311 9.49 -12.14 -3.83
C GLN A 311 10.78 -12.88 -3.45
N LEU A 312 10.67 -13.95 -2.70
CA LEU A 312 11.82 -14.78 -2.27
C LEU A 312 12.47 -15.49 -3.46
N ARG A 313 11.68 -16.00 -4.40
CA ARG A 313 12.18 -16.65 -5.61
C ARG A 313 12.90 -15.68 -6.53
N ILE A 314 12.33 -14.50 -6.74
CA ILE A 314 12.95 -13.42 -7.54
C ILE A 314 14.26 -12.98 -6.92
N ALA A 315 14.31 -12.78 -5.62
CA ALA A 315 15.52 -12.42 -4.89
C ALA A 315 16.62 -13.51 -4.99
N ALA A 316 16.23 -14.77 -5.11
CA ALA A 316 17.15 -15.89 -5.35
C ALA A 316 17.67 -15.94 -6.81
N GLY A 317 17.25 -15.01 -7.68
CA GLY A 317 17.66 -14.96 -9.08
C GLY A 317 16.86 -15.88 -10.01
N LEU A 318 15.74 -16.44 -9.54
CA LEU A 318 14.87 -17.30 -10.35
C LEU A 318 13.92 -16.46 -11.21
N PRO A 319 13.52 -16.97 -12.39
CA PRO A 319 12.47 -16.33 -13.16
C PRO A 319 11.11 -16.45 -12.48
N LEU A 320 10.17 -15.59 -12.87
CA LEU A 320 8.77 -15.69 -12.44
C LEU A 320 8.22 -17.10 -12.66
N SER A 321 7.44 -17.60 -11.71
CA SER A 321 6.77 -18.91 -11.81
C SER A 321 5.61 -18.90 -12.80
N TYR A 322 5.16 -17.73 -13.24
CA TYR A 322 3.97 -17.52 -14.03
C TYR A 322 4.26 -16.66 -15.26
N LYS A 323 3.59 -16.97 -16.36
CA LYS A 323 3.41 -16.07 -17.50
C LYS A 323 2.11 -15.29 -17.32
N GLN A 324 1.94 -14.19 -18.04
CA GLN A 324 0.70 -13.40 -17.96
C GLN A 324 -0.56 -14.23 -18.27
N GLU A 325 -0.47 -15.14 -19.23
CA GLU A 325 -1.57 -16.03 -19.63
C GLU A 325 -2.01 -17.03 -18.55
N ASP A 326 -1.14 -17.30 -17.56
CA ASP A 326 -1.44 -18.20 -16.44
C ASP A 326 -2.29 -17.50 -15.39
N ILE A 327 -2.28 -16.17 -15.35
CA ILE A 327 -3.00 -15.39 -14.35
C ILE A 327 -4.48 -15.35 -14.71
N LYS A 328 -5.29 -15.98 -13.85
CA LYS A 328 -6.75 -16.04 -13.98
C LYS A 328 -7.39 -15.42 -12.75
N VAL A 329 -8.23 -14.42 -12.97
CA VAL A 329 -9.02 -13.81 -11.90
C VAL A 329 -10.27 -14.64 -11.67
N LYS A 330 -10.45 -15.14 -10.45
CA LYS A 330 -11.63 -15.95 -10.05
C LYS A 330 -12.22 -15.41 -8.77
N GLY A 331 -13.53 -15.24 -8.79
CA GLY A 331 -14.27 -14.81 -7.60
C GLY A 331 -13.95 -13.39 -7.17
N HIS A 332 -14.17 -13.15 -5.88
CA HIS A 332 -13.99 -11.84 -5.25
C HIS A 332 -13.44 -12.01 -3.84
N ALA A 333 -12.48 -11.19 -3.45
CA ALA A 333 -11.93 -11.17 -2.12
C ALA A 333 -12.05 -9.78 -1.49
N MET A 334 -12.21 -9.77 -0.17
CA MET A 334 -12.33 -8.56 0.63
C MET A 334 -11.44 -8.66 1.86
N GLU A 335 -10.78 -7.58 2.23
CA GLU A 335 -9.95 -7.48 3.43
C GLU A 335 -10.47 -6.37 4.34
N CYS A 336 -10.61 -6.68 5.62
CA CYS A 336 -10.82 -5.70 6.68
C CYS A 336 -9.57 -5.62 7.57
N ARG A 337 -9.02 -4.44 7.72
CA ARG A 337 -7.92 -4.20 8.66
C ARG A 337 -8.45 -4.10 10.07
N ILE A 338 -8.06 -5.02 10.93
CA ILE A 338 -8.47 -5.02 12.34
C ILE A 338 -7.41 -4.27 13.14
N ASN A 339 -7.82 -3.13 13.69
CA ASN A 339 -6.96 -2.25 14.47
C ASN A 339 -7.34 -2.29 15.96
N ALA A 340 -6.33 -2.27 16.83
CA ALA A 340 -6.49 -2.06 18.27
C ALA A 340 -6.72 -0.57 18.51
N GLU A 341 -7.96 -0.12 18.35
CA GLU A 341 -8.38 1.28 18.51
C GLU A 341 -9.84 1.39 18.95
N ASP A 342 -10.17 2.48 19.59
CA ASP A 342 -11.56 2.79 19.93
C ASP A 342 -12.36 3.03 18.65
N PRO A 343 -13.48 2.33 18.43
CA PRO A 343 -14.24 2.41 17.18
C PRO A 343 -14.94 3.75 16.95
N LYS A 344 -15.03 4.61 17.96
CA LYS A 344 -15.68 5.93 17.87
C LYS A 344 -14.67 7.06 17.80
N THR A 345 -13.67 7.02 18.66
CA THR A 345 -12.65 8.10 18.74
C THR A 345 -11.43 7.82 17.86
N PHE A 346 -11.26 6.57 17.42
CA PHE A 346 -10.11 6.09 16.64
C PHE A 346 -8.75 6.22 17.35
N LEU A 347 -8.77 6.42 18.66
CA LEU A 347 -7.56 6.43 19.46
C LEU A 347 -7.03 5.01 19.66
N PRO A 348 -5.70 4.81 19.63
CA PRO A 348 -5.11 3.50 19.88
C PRO A 348 -5.56 2.91 21.22
N SER A 349 -5.75 1.60 21.24
CA SER A 349 -6.14 0.83 22.44
C SER A 349 -5.14 -0.30 22.70
N PRO A 350 -3.90 0.02 23.11
CA PRO A 350 -2.93 -1.01 23.49
C PRO A 350 -3.38 -1.73 24.77
N GLY A 351 -2.84 -2.93 24.97
CA GLY A 351 -3.14 -3.70 26.18
C GLY A 351 -3.12 -5.20 25.95
N LYS A 352 -3.43 -5.93 27.01
CA LYS A 352 -3.42 -7.38 26.98
C LYS A 352 -4.71 -7.93 26.36
N VAL A 353 -4.54 -8.79 25.36
CA VAL A 353 -5.63 -9.58 24.78
C VAL A 353 -5.93 -10.75 25.72
N ALA A 354 -7.04 -10.66 26.44
CA ALA A 354 -7.42 -11.69 27.42
C ALA A 354 -7.92 -12.95 26.71
N HIS A 355 -8.83 -12.78 25.75
CA HIS A 355 -9.36 -13.88 24.93
C HIS A 355 -9.30 -13.50 23.45
N LEU A 356 -8.97 -14.47 22.63
CA LEU A 356 -8.99 -14.37 21.19
C LEU A 356 -9.69 -15.59 20.60
N HIS A 357 -10.70 -15.35 19.78
CA HIS A 357 -11.24 -16.34 18.86
C HIS A 357 -11.14 -15.79 17.44
N SER A 358 -10.34 -16.44 16.60
CA SER A 358 -10.24 -16.12 15.18
C SER A 358 -11.34 -16.83 14.39
N PRO A 359 -11.95 -16.16 13.40
CA PRO A 359 -13.00 -16.77 12.58
C PRO A 359 -12.44 -17.85 11.67
N GLY A 360 -13.30 -18.74 11.20
CA GLY A 360 -12.95 -19.83 10.31
C GLY A 360 -14.00 -20.07 9.23
N GLY A 361 -13.81 -21.18 8.51
CA GLY A 361 -14.71 -21.62 7.45
C GLY A 361 -14.15 -21.43 6.05
N LEU A 362 -14.92 -21.88 5.06
CA LEU A 362 -14.52 -21.83 3.66
C LEU A 362 -14.36 -20.38 3.18
N GLY A 363 -13.19 -20.06 2.63
CA GLY A 363 -12.88 -18.73 2.11
C GLY A 363 -12.66 -17.67 3.19
N VAL A 364 -12.30 -18.07 4.41
CA VAL A 364 -11.92 -17.17 5.51
C VAL A 364 -10.43 -17.32 5.77
N ARG A 365 -9.70 -16.19 5.73
CA ARG A 365 -8.27 -16.11 6.03
C ARG A 365 -8.03 -15.08 7.12
N TRP A 366 -7.23 -15.47 8.11
CA TRP A 366 -6.87 -14.66 9.25
C TRP A 366 -5.35 -14.48 9.30
N ASP A 367 -4.86 -13.28 8.96
CA ASP A 367 -3.45 -12.93 9.03
C ASP A 367 -3.22 -12.05 10.25
N SER A 368 -2.69 -12.64 11.32
CA SER A 368 -2.47 -11.95 12.58
C SER A 368 -1.29 -12.54 13.35
N HIS A 369 -0.59 -11.69 14.06
CA HIS A 369 0.45 -12.05 15.01
C HIS A 369 -0.09 -12.18 16.45
N VAL A 370 -1.34 -11.81 16.68
CA VAL A 370 -1.95 -11.76 18.02
C VAL A 370 -2.46 -13.15 18.44
N TYR A 371 -2.32 -13.44 19.71
CA TYR A 371 -2.80 -14.65 20.35
C TYR A 371 -3.32 -14.34 21.77
N GLY A 372 -4.07 -15.24 22.37
CA GLY A 372 -4.56 -15.08 23.74
C GLY A 372 -3.41 -14.91 24.72
N GLY A 373 -3.44 -13.86 25.53
CA GLY A 373 -2.36 -13.49 26.46
C GLY A 373 -1.31 -12.53 25.91
N TYR A 374 -1.30 -12.26 24.59
CA TYR A 374 -0.39 -11.28 23.99
C TYR A 374 -0.75 -9.86 24.42
N THR A 375 0.26 -9.04 24.64
CA THR A 375 0.09 -7.61 24.96
C THR A 375 0.43 -6.77 23.74
N VAL A 376 -0.56 -6.04 23.23
CA VAL A 376 -0.37 -5.08 22.13
C VAL A 376 0.40 -3.87 22.66
N PRO A 377 1.62 -3.61 22.16
CA PRO A 377 2.43 -2.50 22.64
C PRO A 377 1.93 -1.16 22.09
N PRO A 378 2.15 -0.04 22.81
CA PRO A 378 1.72 1.29 22.37
C PRO A 378 2.67 1.96 21.37
N HIS A 379 3.79 1.34 21.04
CA HIS A 379 4.90 1.97 20.29
C HIS A 379 4.77 1.91 18.78
N TYR A 380 3.85 1.09 18.24
CA TYR A 380 3.77 0.76 16.82
C TYR A 380 2.35 0.98 16.29
N ASP A 381 2.17 0.79 14.99
CA ASP A 381 0.87 0.84 14.35
C ASP A 381 -0.16 -0.05 15.06
N SER A 382 -1.40 0.40 15.10
CA SER A 382 -2.49 -0.26 15.82
C SER A 382 -3.05 -1.50 15.11
N MET A 383 -2.65 -1.80 13.87
CA MET A 383 -3.15 -2.96 13.13
C MET A 383 -2.66 -4.26 13.77
N ILE A 384 -3.60 -5.09 14.19
CA ILE A 384 -3.33 -6.37 14.87
C ILE A 384 -3.69 -7.59 14.03
N ALA A 385 -4.54 -7.43 13.03
CA ALA A 385 -4.95 -8.49 12.15
C ALA A 385 -5.47 -7.96 10.81
N LYS A 386 -5.45 -8.84 9.81
CA LYS A 386 -6.20 -8.69 8.56
C LYS A 386 -7.14 -9.87 8.46
N LEU A 387 -8.42 -9.56 8.31
CA LEU A 387 -9.44 -10.56 8.02
C LEU A 387 -9.78 -10.48 6.54
N ILE A 388 -9.57 -11.57 5.84
CA ILE A 388 -9.80 -11.67 4.40
C ILE A 388 -10.87 -12.73 4.16
N THR A 389 -11.85 -12.41 3.31
CA THR A 389 -12.83 -13.38 2.86
C THR A 389 -12.85 -13.46 1.34
N TYR A 390 -13.15 -14.64 0.86
CA TYR A 390 -13.26 -14.97 -0.57
C TYR A 390 -14.60 -15.62 -0.86
N GLY A 391 -15.19 -15.30 -1.99
CA GLY A 391 -16.40 -15.95 -2.50
C GLY A 391 -16.39 -15.96 -4.03
N ASP A 392 -17.27 -16.79 -4.61
CA ASP A 392 -17.44 -16.84 -6.06
C ASP A 392 -17.96 -15.51 -6.63
N THR A 393 -18.67 -14.75 -5.80
CA THR A 393 -19.17 -13.41 -6.11
C THR A 393 -18.84 -12.43 -4.99
N ARG A 394 -18.93 -11.13 -5.28
CA ARG A 394 -18.75 -10.06 -4.29
C ARG A 394 -19.76 -10.19 -3.14
N ASP A 395 -21.00 -10.50 -3.42
CA ASP A 395 -22.04 -10.67 -2.39
C ASP A 395 -21.72 -11.81 -1.42
N VAL A 396 -21.18 -12.92 -1.93
CA VAL A 396 -20.75 -14.03 -1.09
C VAL A 396 -19.56 -13.62 -0.22
N ALA A 397 -18.59 -12.90 -0.78
CA ALA A 397 -17.44 -12.39 -0.02
C ALA A 397 -17.89 -11.45 1.10
N ILE A 398 -18.84 -10.53 0.84
CA ILE A 398 -19.42 -9.63 1.84
C ILE A 398 -20.10 -10.42 2.96
N ARG A 399 -20.97 -11.38 2.62
CA ARG A 399 -21.68 -12.20 3.63
C ARG A 399 -20.70 -13.01 4.48
N ARG A 400 -19.67 -13.59 3.88
CA ARG A 400 -18.62 -14.29 4.62
C ARG A 400 -17.86 -13.35 5.55
N MET A 401 -17.62 -12.12 5.13
CA MET A 401 -16.98 -11.11 5.98
C MET A 401 -17.88 -10.73 7.16
N GLN A 402 -19.17 -10.48 6.93
CA GLN A 402 -20.13 -10.21 8.01
C GLN A 402 -20.17 -11.36 9.03
N ASN A 403 -20.23 -12.60 8.56
CA ASN A 403 -20.20 -13.78 9.43
C ASN A 403 -18.88 -13.89 10.19
N ALA A 404 -17.76 -13.71 9.52
CA ALA A 404 -16.44 -13.80 10.13
C ALA A 404 -16.20 -12.71 11.20
N LEU A 405 -16.65 -11.47 10.96
CA LEU A 405 -16.59 -10.40 11.94
C LEU A 405 -17.44 -10.72 13.18
N SER A 406 -18.65 -11.23 12.98
CA SER A 406 -19.55 -11.60 14.09
C SER A 406 -19.00 -12.76 14.95
N GLU A 407 -18.20 -13.64 14.35
CA GLU A 407 -17.54 -14.76 15.03
C GLU A 407 -16.28 -14.33 15.77
N THR A 408 -15.64 -13.24 15.35
CA THR A 408 -14.35 -12.78 15.91
C THR A 408 -14.53 -12.25 17.33
N ILE A 409 -13.75 -12.79 18.27
CA ILE A 409 -13.70 -12.30 19.68
C ILE A 409 -12.29 -11.81 19.97
N ILE A 410 -12.18 -10.57 20.40
CA ILE A 410 -10.91 -9.97 20.89
C ILE A 410 -11.26 -9.19 22.17
N ASP A 411 -11.03 -9.82 23.32
CA ASP A 411 -11.32 -9.23 24.61
C ASP A 411 -10.07 -8.65 25.27
N GLY A 412 -10.26 -7.60 26.05
CA GLY A 412 -9.19 -6.91 26.79
C GLY A 412 -8.70 -5.63 26.15
N ILE A 413 -8.98 -5.42 24.89
CA ILE A 413 -8.70 -4.19 24.13
C ILE A 413 -9.91 -3.79 23.29
N LYS A 414 -9.95 -2.55 22.84
CA LYS A 414 -10.94 -2.09 21.86
C LYS A 414 -10.43 -2.33 20.45
N THR A 415 -11.34 -2.63 19.53
CA THR A 415 -11.03 -2.80 18.10
C THR A 415 -12.01 -2.03 17.23
N ASN A 416 -11.65 -1.84 15.97
CA ASN A 416 -12.48 -1.21 14.96
C ASN A 416 -13.49 -2.16 14.27
N ILE A 417 -13.70 -3.36 14.80
CA ILE A 417 -14.67 -4.30 14.24
C ILE A 417 -16.07 -3.66 14.06
N PRO A 418 -16.61 -2.88 15.00
CA PRO A 418 -17.90 -2.20 14.81
C PRO A 418 -17.94 -1.24 13.60
N LEU A 419 -16.81 -0.63 13.24
CA LEU A 419 -16.72 0.20 12.04
C LEU A 419 -16.86 -0.66 10.77
N HIS A 420 -16.24 -1.82 10.73
CA HIS A 420 -16.37 -2.74 9.60
C HIS A 420 -17.79 -3.27 9.44
N GLU A 421 -18.47 -3.61 10.54
CA GLU A 421 -19.87 -4.02 10.52
C GLU A 421 -20.75 -2.91 9.92
N LEU A 422 -20.55 -1.66 10.35
CA LEU A 422 -21.25 -0.49 9.81
C LEU A 422 -21.04 -0.33 8.30
N ILE A 423 -19.81 -0.52 7.81
CA ILE A 423 -19.48 -0.41 6.39
C ILE A 423 -20.17 -1.51 5.58
N LEU A 424 -20.10 -2.74 6.06
CA LEU A 424 -20.63 -3.92 5.32
C LEU A 424 -22.16 -3.98 5.29
N GLU A 425 -22.84 -3.37 6.27
CA GLU A 425 -24.29 -3.23 6.29
C GLU A 425 -24.80 -2.11 5.39
N ASP A 426 -23.91 -1.21 4.95
CA ASP A 426 -24.29 -0.06 4.16
C ASP A 426 -24.67 -0.45 2.72
N GLU A 427 -25.88 -0.10 2.31
CA GLU A 427 -26.38 -0.42 0.97
C GLU A 427 -25.56 0.19 -0.17
N ASN A 428 -25.00 1.39 0.03
CA ASN A 428 -24.18 2.03 -1.00
C ASN A 428 -22.81 1.35 -1.14
N PHE A 429 -22.24 0.90 -0.02
CA PHE A 429 -21.04 0.07 -0.06
C PHE A 429 -21.33 -1.26 -0.76
N GLN A 430 -22.46 -1.90 -0.44
CA GLN A 430 -22.86 -3.17 -1.06
C GLN A 430 -23.06 -3.07 -2.58
N LYS A 431 -23.50 -1.91 -3.09
CA LYS A 431 -23.60 -1.66 -4.54
C LYS A 431 -22.25 -1.62 -5.25
N GLY A 432 -21.16 -1.33 -4.53
CA GLY A 432 -19.81 -1.18 -5.05
C GLY A 432 -19.52 0.16 -5.71
N GLY A 433 -18.25 0.47 -5.87
CA GLY A 433 -17.79 1.66 -6.57
C GLY A 433 -17.85 2.97 -5.79
N ALA A 434 -17.93 2.92 -4.47
CA ALA A 434 -17.84 4.11 -3.62
C ALA A 434 -16.49 4.82 -3.80
N ASN A 435 -16.48 6.16 -3.75
CA ASN A 435 -15.27 6.97 -3.91
C ASN A 435 -14.50 7.15 -2.60
N ILE A 436 -13.31 7.75 -2.67
CA ILE A 436 -12.40 7.94 -1.52
C ILE A 436 -12.97 8.82 -0.39
N HIS A 437 -13.99 9.63 -0.66
CA HIS A 437 -14.60 10.53 0.33
C HIS A 437 -15.79 9.89 1.06
N TYR A 438 -16.24 8.74 0.58
CA TYR A 438 -17.49 8.13 1.01
C TYR A 438 -17.53 7.84 2.51
N LEU A 439 -16.50 7.17 3.03
CA LEU A 439 -16.45 6.76 4.44
C LEU A 439 -16.43 7.97 5.38
N GLU A 440 -15.60 8.97 5.09
CA GLU A 440 -15.49 10.17 5.92
C GLU A 440 -16.80 10.98 5.93
N LYS A 441 -17.49 11.09 4.78
CA LYS A 441 -18.83 11.69 4.72
C LYS A 441 -19.83 10.92 5.57
N LYS A 442 -19.82 9.59 5.49
CA LYS A 442 -20.70 8.73 6.31
C LYS A 442 -20.45 8.89 7.81
N LEU A 443 -19.19 9.08 8.19
CA LEU A 443 -18.81 9.30 9.59
C LEU A 443 -18.98 10.75 10.07
N GLY A 444 -19.48 11.66 9.22
CA GLY A 444 -19.65 13.07 9.55
C GLY A 444 -18.32 13.80 9.76
N MET A 445 -17.24 13.35 9.16
CA MET A 445 -15.90 13.95 9.24
C MET A 445 -15.62 14.94 8.12
N TYR A 446 -16.53 15.07 7.17
CA TYR A 446 -16.46 15.98 6.04
C TYR A 446 -17.41 17.15 6.28
N ASP A 447 -16.88 18.38 6.31
CA ASP A 447 -17.66 19.62 6.33
C ASP A 447 -18.16 19.98 4.92
#